data_e3dca3fd7c536191de08f19b67a0d8a9
#
_entry.id   e3dca3fd7c536191de08f19b67a0d8a9
#
_cell.length_a   1.000
_cell.length_b   1.000
_cell.length_c   1.000
_cell.angle_alpha   90.00
_cell.angle_beta   90.00
_cell.angle_gamma   90.00
#
_symmetry.space_group_name_H-M   'P 1'
#
loop_
_entity.id
_entity.type
_entity.pdbx_description
1 polymer ?
#
loop_
_entity_poly.entity_id
_entity_poly.type
_entity_poly.pdbx_seq_one_letter_code
_entity_poly.pdbx_strand_id
1 'polypeptide(L)'
;MSAALRVGGLVPLTTLDYPGLLACVLFCQGCAWRCRYCHNPQLIPARGEAQIRWEDVLAFLQRRQGLLQGVVFSGGEATLQTALPGAMARVREMGLRAGLHSAGIQPRAFARALPHTDWVGFDVKALAEDSDAITGVPRSGQANWRSLELLLESGVAYECRSTVHWQLFDLERLRRLAMRLRGVGVENFVVQLARSGRQLDPQLIATPAPQGAAALWGELEALFPRFELRDA
;
A
#
# COMPACT_ATOMS: atom_id res chain seq x y z
N MET A 1 -7.87 9.73 26.55
CA MET A 1 -6.71 10.15 25.71
C MET A 1 -6.66 9.18 24.52
N SER A 2 -6.78 9.69 23.29
CA SER A 2 -6.61 8.85 22.08
C SER A 2 -5.18 8.32 22.06
N ALA A 3 -5.00 7.02 21.72
CA ALA A 3 -3.67 6.45 21.59
C ALA A 3 -2.90 7.20 20.49
N ALA A 4 -1.62 7.51 20.74
CA ALA A 4 -0.77 8.13 19.73
C ALA A 4 -0.47 7.16 18.59
N LEU A 5 -0.25 7.70 17.37
CA LEU A 5 0.16 6.89 16.22
C LEU A 5 1.56 6.31 16.46
N ARG A 6 1.69 5.00 16.27
CA ARG A 6 2.98 4.30 16.36
C ARG A 6 3.68 4.32 15.02
N VAL A 7 4.79 5.05 14.93
CA VAL A 7 5.59 5.21 13.72
C VAL A 7 6.89 4.43 13.89
N GLY A 8 7.10 3.40 13.10
CA GLY A 8 8.31 2.55 13.11
C GLY A 8 9.41 3.05 12.17
N GLY A 9 9.15 4.08 11.37
CA GLY A 9 10.14 4.66 10.45
C GLY A 9 9.61 5.88 9.70
N LEU A 10 10.53 6.68 9.17
CA LEU A 10 10.23 7.89 8.41
C LEU A 10 11.20 8.02 7.24
N VAL A 11 10.68 8.21 6.04
CA VAL A 11 11.43 8.72 4.87
C VAL A 11 11.13 10.19 4.73
N PRO A 12 12.15 11.07 4.89
CA PRO A 12 11.92 12.50 5.03
C PRO A 12 11.51 13.21 3.74
N LEU A 13 11.78 12.61 2.58
CA LEU A 13 11.42 13.12 1.26
C LEU A 13 11.31 11.99 0.25
N THR A 14 10.23 11.99 -0.52
CA THR A 14 9.99 11.09 -1.65
C THR A 14 9.27 11.83 -2.77
N THR A 15 9.50 11.40 -4.00
CA THR A 15 8.76 11.81 -5.20
C THR A 15 7.97 10.66 -5.82
N LEU A 16 8.07 9.45 -5.21
CA LEU A 16 7.53 8.21 -5.77
C LEU A 16 6.25 7.73 -5.05
N ASP A 17 6.17 8.00 -3.73
CA ASP A 17 5.14 7.39 -2.89
C ASP A 17 3.81 8.15 -2.90
N TYR A 18 3.81 9.39 -3.42
CA TYR A 18 2.60 10.18 -3.68
C TYR A 18 2.73 10.81 -5.07
N PRO A 19 2.03 10.30 -6.10
CA PRO A 19 2.18 10.80 -7.47
C PRO A 19 2.00 12.32 -7.58
N GLY A 20 3.00 12.98 -8.15
CA GLY A 20 2.97 14.42 -8.44
C GLY A 20 3.24 15.34 -7.25
N LEU A 21 3.55 14.81 -6.06
CA LEU A 21 3.84 15.62 -4.87
C LEU A 21 5.20 15.31 -4.26
N LEU A 22 5.82 16.33 -3.68
CA LEU A 22 6.92 16.15 -2.73
C LEU A 22 6.32 15.74 -1.38
N ALA A 23 6.54 14.50 -0.98
CA ALA A 23 5.95 13.95 0.24
C ALA A 23 7.00 13.34 1.17
N CYS A 24 6.64 13.09 2.41
CA CYS A 24 7.35 12.17 3.28
C CYS A 24 6.53 10.90 3.51
N VAL A 25 7.17 9.81 3.91
CA VAL A 25 6.49 8.56 4.23
C VAL A 25 6.65 8.24 5.72
N LEU A 26 5.53 8.00 6.37
CA LEU A 26 5.47 7.49 7.74
C LEU A 26 5.17 5.99 7.70
N PHE A 27 6.10 5.17 8.16
CA PHE A 27 5.91 3.73 8.26
C PHE A 27 5.27 3.38 9.59
N CYS A 28 3.98 3.09 9.57
CA CYS A 28 3.20 2.71 10.75
C CYS A 28 3.59 1.30 11.23
N GLN A 29 3.76 1.15 12.54
CA GLN A 29 4.09 -0.11 13.18
C GLN A 29 2.85 -1.00 13.32
N GLY A 30 3.01 -2.29 13.02
CA GLY A 30 2.00 -3.33 13.15
C GLY A 30 1.37 -3.75 11.82
N CYS A 31 1.33 -5.05 11.56
CA CYS A 31 0.61 -5.66 10.45
C CYS A 31 0.03 -7.01 10.90
N ALA A 32 -1.19 -7.31 10.47
CA ALA A 32 -1.80 -8.62 10.75
C ALA A 32 -1.45 -9.67 9.68
N TRP A 33 -0.94 -9.24 8.53
CA TRP A 33 -0.52 -10.15 7.46
C TRP A 33 0.97 -10.49 7.53
N ARG A 34 1.32 -11.60 6.87
CA ARG A 34 2.67 -12.15 6.77
C ARG A 34 3.03 -12.37 5.30
N CYS A 35 2.83 -11.32 4.46
CA CYS A 35 3.10 -11.45 3.03
C CYS A 35 4.51 -11.97 2.79
N ARG A 36 4.62 -13.04 2.01
CA ARG A 36 5.88 -13.75 1.78
C ARG A 36 6.98 -12.82 1.24
N TYR A 37 6.63 -11.90 0.36
CA TYR A 37 7.54 -10.88 -0.21
C TYR A 37 7.63 -9.60 0.62
N CYS A 38 7.22 -9.57 1.89
CA CYS A 38 7.26 -8.36 2.71
C CYS A 38 8.69 -7.85 2.89
N HIS A 39 8.96 -6.62 2.44
CA HIS A 39 10.27 -5.97 2.56
C HIS A 39 10.51 -5.32 3.92
N ASN A 40 9.47 -5.14 4.72
CA ASN A 40 9.53 -4.49 6.02
C ASN A 40 9.05 -5.42 7.16
N PRO A 41 9.63 -6.62 7.32
CA PRO A 41 9.19 -7.58 8.34
C PRO A 41 9.33 -7.03 9.77
N GLN A 42 10.23 -6.07 10.01
CA GLN A 42 10.40 -5.38 11.30
C GLN A 42 9.16 -4.53 11.69
N LEU A 43 8.30 -4.18 10.73
CA LEU A 43 7.06 -3.43 11.00
C LEU A 43 5.86 -4.35 11.30
N ILE A 44 6.01 -5.68 11.20
CA ILE A 44 4.93 -6.63 11.46
C ILE A 44 4.52 -6.65 12.95
N PRO A 45 5.45 -6.70 13.92
CA PRO A 45 5.08 -6.65 15.33
C PRO A 45 4.29 -5.40 15.68
N ALA A 46 3.30 -5.54 16.57
CA ALA A 46 2.47 -4.41 17.01
C ALA A 46 3.27 -3.30 17.73
N ARG A 47 4.42 -3.66 18.27
CA ARG A 47 5.39 -2.73 18.88
C ARG A 47 6.77 -3.01 18.29
N GLY A 48 7.48 -1.96 17.91
CA GLY A 48 8.86 -2.00 17.43
C GLY A 48 9.83 -1.49 18.50
N GLU A 49 11.12 -1.82 18.36
CA GLU A 49 12.18 -1.39 19.27
C GLU A 49 12.49 0.12 19.12
N ALA A 50 12.47 0.62 17.89
CA ALA A 50 12.76 2.02 17.56
C ALA A 50 11.50 2.69 16.98
N GLN A 51 10.69 3.31 17.86
CA GLN A 51 9.53 4.07 17.43
C GLN A 51 9.81 5.57 17.51
N ILE A 52 9.35 6.28 16.48
CA ILE A 52 9.37 7.75 16.43
C ILE A 52 8.10 8.24 17.13
N ARG A 53 8.23 9.11 18.11
CA ARG A 53 7.07 9.68 18.79
C ARG A 53 6.29 10.57 17.85
N TRP A 54 4.98 10.58 17.98
CA TRP A 54 4.11 11.37 17.13
C TRP A 54 4.40 12.88 17.22
N GLU A 55 4.77 13.37 18.38
CA GLU A 55 5.18 14.77 18.60
C GLU A 55 6.43 15.13 17.79
N ASP A 56 7.40 14.22 17.70
CA ASP A 56 8.61 14.42 16.91
C ASP A 56 8.30 14.44 15.40
N VAL A 57 7.35 13.61 14.95
CA VAL A 57 6.82 13.66 13.58
C VAL A 57 6.18 15.02 13.30
N LEU A 58 5.30 15.51 14.19
CA LEU A 58 4.67 16.83 13.99
C LEU A 58 5.69 17.96 13.97
N ALA A 59 6.69 17.94 14.86
CA ALA A 59 7.78 18.91 14.85
C ALA A 59 8.61 18.84 13.56
N PHE A 60 8.86 17.64 13.01
CA PHE A 60 9.49 17.47 11.71
C PHE A 60 8.65 18.10 10.59
N LEU A 61 7.36 17.80 10.50
CA LEU A 61 6.46 18.33 9.48
C LEU A 61 6.38 19.86 9.55
N GLN A 62 6.34 20.43 10.75
CA GLN A 62 6.32 21.87 10.96
C GLN A 62 7.57 22.57 10.40
N ARG A 63 8.75 21.97 10.59
CA ARG A 63 10.01 22.49 10.02
C ARG A 63 10.10 22.32 8.49
N ARG A 64 9.23 21.53 7.88
CA ARG A 64 9.19 21.23 6.45
C ARG A 64 8.01 21.90 5.71
N GLN A 65 7.28 22.78 6.39
CA GLN A 65 6.23 23.58 5.73
C GLN A 65 6.82 24.39 4.59
N GLY A 66 6.09 24.44 3.46
CA GLY A 66 6.54 25.08 2.23
C GLY A 66 7.46 24.21 1.35
N LEU A 67 8.04 23.13 1.90
CA LEU A 67 8.84 22.15 1.12
C LEU A 67 8.02 20.88 0.83
N LEU A 68 7.43 20.28 1.87
CA LEU A 68 6.57 19.11 1.69
C LEU A 68 5.16 19.55 1.32
N GLN A 69 4.54 18.78 0.43
CA GLN A 69 3.17 18.95 -0.03
C GLN A 69 2.24 17.87 0.52
N GLY A 70 2.79 16.72 0.93
CA GLY A 70 2.03 15.60 1.42
C GLY A 70 2.76 14.71 2.41
N VAL A 71 1.98 13.90 3.10
CA VAL A 71 2.43 12.84 4.02
C VAL A 71 1.74 11.55 3.62
N VAL A 72 2.52 10.50 3.39
CA VAL A 72 2.00 9.16 3.09
C VAL A 72 2.08 8.31 4.36
N PHE A 73 0.94 7.82 4.81
CA PHE A 73 0.83 6.83 5.87
C PHE A 73 0.94 5.44 5.25
N SER A 74 2.02 4.74 5.53
CA SER A 74 2.39 3.44 4.97
C SER A 74 2.86 2.50 6.10
N GLY A 75 3.68 1.50 5.80
CA GLY A 75 4.40 0.70 6.79
C GLY A 75 3.99 -0.76 6.84
N GLY A 76 3.56 -1.23 7.99
CA GLY A 76 2.88 -2.51 8.14
C GLY A 76 1.47 -2.40 7.53
N GLU A 77 0.47 -2.12 8.36
CA GLU A 77 -0.85 -1.72 7.90
C GLU A 77 -1.36 -0.56 8.78
N ALA A 78 -1.29 0.64 8.25
CA ALA A 78 -1.61 1.86 8.99
C ALA A 78 -3.04 1.86 9.54
N THR A 79 -4.00 1.29 8.80
CA THR A 79 -5.42 1.26 9.17
C THR A 79 -5.75 0.44 10.42
N LEU A 80 -4.82 -0.42 10.87
CA LEU A 80 -4.96 -1.13 12.15
C LEU A 80 -4.87 -0.21 13.36
N GLN A 81 -4.30 0.98 13.20
CA GLN A 81 -4.16 1.93 14.29
C GLN A 81 -5.37 2.85 14.39
N THR A 82 -6.07 2.79 15.51
CA THR A 82 -7.26 3.64 15.76
C THR A 82 -6.93 5.14 15.77
N ALA A 83 -5.67 5.49 15.98
CA ALA A 83 -5.17 6.86 15.93
C ALA A 83 -5.04 7.41 14.49
N LEU A 84 -5.05 6.56 13.45
CA LEU A 84 -4.77 6.97 12.08
C LEU A 84 -5.69 8.10 11.58
N PRO A 85 -7.03 8.03 11.68
CA PRO A 85 -7.89 9.09 11.17
C PRO A 85 -7.58 10.46 11.79
N GLY A 86 -7.33 10.50 13.12
CA GLY A 86 -6.95 11.73 13.81
C GLY A 86 -5.57 12.27 13.40
N ALA A 87 -4.61 11.37 13.15
CA ALA A 87 -3.29 11.75 12.66
C ALA A 87 -3.36 12.33 11.24
N MET A 88 -4.17 11.74 10.35
CA MET A 88 -4.41 12.25 8.99
C MET A 88 -5.11 13.61 9.02
N ALA A 89 -6.14 13.76 9.85
CA ALA A 89 -6.82 15.06 10.05
C ALA A 89 -5.82 16.13 10.49
N ARG A 90 -4.94 15.81 11.45
CA ARG A 90 -3.92 16.74 11.94
C ARG A 90 -2.94 17.17 10.84
N VAL A 91 -2.51 16.24 9.97
CA VAL A 91 -1.67 16.55 8.81
C VAL A 91 -2.38 17.51 7.84
N ARG A 92 -3.67 17.29 7.59
CA ARG A 92 -4.48 18.16 6.71
C ARG A 92 -4.69 19.57 7.31
N GLU A 93 -4.86 19.67 8.62
CA GLU A 93 -4.89 20.95 9.34
C GLU A 93 -3.59 21.76 9.19
N MET A 94 -2.45 21.08 8.97
CA MET A 94 -1.17 21.73 8.68
C MET A 94 -1.03 22.17 7.21
N GLY A 95 -2.06 21.98 6.37
CA GLY A 95 -2.05 22.32 4.96
C GLY A 95 -1.38 21.28 4.05
N LEU A 96 -1.09 20.08 4.56
CA LEU A 96 -0.48 18.98 3.81
C LEU A 96 -1.54 17.99 3.32
N ARG A 97 -1.32 17.37 2.16
CA ARG A 97 -2.16 16.26 1.67
C ARG A 97 -1.86 14.98 2.44
N ALA A 98 -2.90 14.22 2.74
CA ALA A 98 -2.79 12.93 3.41
C ALA A 98 -2.94 11.78 2.39
N GLY A 99 -1.86 11.08 2.11
CA GLY A 99 -1.84 9.85 1.33
C GLY A 99 -1.88 8.61 2.22
N LEU A 100 -2.44 7.51 1.74
CA LEU A 100 -2.52 6.24 2.44
C LEU A 100 -2.05 5.10 1.54
N HIS A 101 -1.04 4.33 1.99
CA HIS A 101 -0.73 3.02 1.41
C HIS A 101 -1.37 1.95 2.29
N SER A 102 -2.24 1.13 1.72
CA SER A 102 -2.98 0.12 2.47
C SER A 102 -3.35 -1.07 1.59
N ALA A 103 -3.37 -2.25 2.17
CA ALA A 103 -4.02 -3.43 1.61
C ALA A 103 -5.47 -3.61 2.13
N GLY A 104 -5.97 -2.66 2.91
CA GLY A 104 -7.35 -2.68 3.40
C GLY A 104 -7.70 -3.94 4.20
N ILE A 105 -6.77 -4.44 5.02
CA ILE A 105 -6.89 -5.73 5.70
C ILE A 105 -8.04 -5.80 6.71
N GLN A 106 -8.55 -4.64 7.13
CA GLN A 106 -9.77 -4.51 7.93
C GLN A 106 -10.71 -3.50 7.27
N PRO A 107 -11.72 -3.92 6.51
CA PRO A 107 -12.59 -3.03 5.74
C PRO A 107 -13.23 -1.90 6.55
N ARG A 108 -13.69 -2.19 7.78
CA ARG A 108 -14.27 -1.17 8.67
C ARG A 108 -13.26 -0.12 9.11
N ALA A 109 -12.01 -0.51 9.35
CA ALA A 109 -10.95 0.43 9.75
C ALA A 109 -10.50 1.27 8.54
N PHE A 110 -10.38 0.65 7.38
CA PHE A 110 -10.09 1.31 6.12
C PHE A 110 -11.17 2.37 5.79
N ALA A 111 -12.44 2.01 5.85
CA ALA A 111 -13.54 2.94 5.63
C ALA A 111 -13.52 4.18 6.55
N ARG A 112 -13.08 4.01 7.82
CA ARG A 112 -12.92 5.15 8.74
C ARG A 112 -11.79 6.10 8.36
N ALA A 113 -10.76 5.63 7.65
CA ALA A 113 -9.65 6.45 7.20
C ALA A 113 -9.98 7.26 5.95
N LEU A 114 -10.82 6.74 5.05
CA LEU A 114 -11.13 7.34 3.74
C LEU A 114 -11.57 8.82 3.80
N PRO A 115 -12.44 9.28 4.74
CA PRO A 115 -12.83 10.69 4.82
C PRO A 115 -11.68 11.66 5.12
N HIS A 116 -10.56 11.15 5.62
CA HIS A 116 -9.35 11.92 5.97
C HIS A 116 -8.23 11.74 4.94
N THR A 117 -8.49 11.04 3.84
CA THR A 117 -7.49 10.64 2.84
C THR A 117 -7.71 11.42 1.56
N ASP A 118 -6.64 12.01 1.01
CA ASP A 118 -6.68 12.71 -0.27
C ASP A 118 -6.30 11.78 -1.44
N TRP A 119 -5.55 10.72 -1.18
CA TRP A 119 -5.14 9.72 -2.19
C TRP A 119 -4.77 8.38 -1.54
N VAL A 120 -5.08 7.28 -2.23
CA VAL A 120 -4.80 5.92 -1.77
C VAL A 120 -3.96 5.16 -2.80
N GLY A 121 -2.80 4.66 -2.38
CA GLY A 121 -2.10 3.57 -3.05
C GLY A 121 -2.61 2.24 -2.48
N PHE A 122 -3.52 1.58 -3.19
CA PHE A 122 -4.21 0.39 -2.70
C PHE A 122 -3.58 -0.90 -3.23
N ASP A 123 -3.09 -1.74 -2.33
CA ASP A 123 -2.45 -3.00 -2.69
C ASP A 123 -3.47 -4.14 -2.80
N VAL A 124 -3.72 -4.62 -4.01
CA VAL A 124 -4.42 -5.89 -4.24
C VAL A 124 -3.39 -7.01 -4.35
N LYS A 125 -3.45 -7.96 -3.42
CA LYS A 125 -2.39 -8.98 -3.31
C LYS A 125 -2.50 -10.09 -4.34
N ALA A 126 -3.72 -10.51 -4.65
CA ALA A 126 -4.08 -11.49 -5.68
C ALA A 126 -5.61 -11.54 -5.87
N LEU A 127 -6.11 -12.48 -6.65
CA LEU A 127 -7.51 -12.87 -6.58
C LEU A 127 -7.87 -13.31 -5.17
N ALA A 128 -9.14 -13.20 -4.79
CA ALA A 128 -9.58 -13.45 -3.41
C ALA A 128 -9.19 -14.87 -2.94
N GLU A 129 -9.34 -15.85 -3.82
CA GLU A 129 -9.00 -17.25 -3.58
C GLU A 129 -7.49 -17.54 -3.47
N ASP A 130 -6.66 -16.73 -4.12
CA ASP A 130 -5.20 -16.91 -4.16
C ASP A 130 -4.45 -16.13 -3.07
N SER A 131 -5.13 -15.16 -2.43
CA SER A 131 -4.49 -14.20 -1.53
C SER A 131 -3.90 -14.84 -0.27
N ASP A 132 -4.53 -15.88 0.25
CA ASP A 132 -4.12 -16.56 1.50
C ASP A 132 -2.72 -17.17 1.36
N ALA A 133 -2.37 -17.70 0.18
CA ALA A 133 -1.04 -18.24 -0.12
C ALA A 133 0.06 -17.17 -0.12
N ILE A 134 -0.30 -15.92 -0.40
CA ILE A 134 0.63 -14.78 -0.43
C ILE A 134 0.75 -14.14 0.95
N THR A 135 -0.38 -13.92 1.62
CA THR A 135 -0.45 -13.16 2.87
C THR A 135 -0.21 -14.01 4.12
N GLY A 136 -0.31 -15.33 4.00
CA GLY A 136 -0.22 -16.27 5.13
C GLY A 136 -1.41 -16.20 6.10
N VAL A 137 -2.54 -15.58 5.68
CA VAL A 137 -3.70 -15.37 6.54
C VAL A 137 -4.99 -15.81 5.83
N PRO A 138 -5.75 -16.74 6.43
CA PRO A 138 -7.01 -17.22 5.87
C PRO A 138 -8.02 -16.09 5.65
N ARG A 139 -8.70 -16.14 4.51
CA ARG A 139 -9.72 -15.17 4.08
C ARG A 139 -9.20 -13.73 3.90
N SER A 140 -7.91 -13.56 3.77
CA SER A 140 -7.30 -12.24 3.54
C SER A 140 -7.80 -11.59 2.27
N GLY A 141 -8.00 -12.36 1.22
CA GLY A 141 -8.52 -11.87 -0.05
C GLY A 141 -9.93 -11.29 0.07
N GLN A 142 -10.82 -11.90 0.85
CA GLN A 142 -12.17 -11.36 1.06
C GLN A 142 -12.13 -9.94 1.68
N ALA A 143 -11.27 -9.74 2.69
CA ALA A 143 -11.10 -8.43 3.31
C ALA A 143 -10.48 -7.40 2.34
N ASN A 144 -9.46 -7.81 1.58
CA ASN A 144 -8.79 -6.96 0.60
C ASN A 144 -9.78 -6.47 -0.48
N TRP A 145 -10.51 -7.40 -1.11
CA TRP A 145 -11.47 -7.07 -2.16
C TRP A 145 -12.66 -6.26 -1.64
N ARG A 146 -13.15 -6.53 -0.42
CA ARG A 146 -14.20 -5.68 0.19
C ARG A 146 -13.70 -4.25 0.42
N SER A 147 -12.44 -4.07 0.80
CA SER A 147 -11.86 -2.73 0.96
C SER A 147 -11.63 -2.04 -0.38
N LEU A 148 -11.33 -2.78 -1.45
CA LEU A 148 -11.29 -2.24 -2.81
C LEU A 148 -12.65 -1.68 -3.23
N GLU A 149 -13.73 -2.42 -3.00
CA GLU A 149 -15.09 -1.94 -3.28
C GLU A 149 -15.38 -0.62 -2.54
N LEU A 150 -15.08 -0.56 -1.24
CA LEU A 150 -15.24 0.67 -0.44
C LEU A 150 -14.40 1.85 -0.99
N LEU A 151 -13.20 1.58 -1.48
CA LEU A 151 -12.36 2.60 -2.12
C LEU A 151 -13.00 3.13 -3.39
N LEU A 152 -13.45 2.24 -4.28
CA LEU A 152 -14.09 2.64 -5.54
C LEU A 152 -15.39 3.43 -5.31
N GLU A 153 -16.18 3.04 -4.29
CA GLU A 153 -17.39 3.75 -3.88
C GLU A 153 -17.11 5.13 -3.26
N SER A 154 -15.92 5.34 -2.67
CA SER A 154 -15.60 6.54 -1.90
C SER A 154 -15.34 7.79 -2.74
N GLY A 155 -14.97 7.63 -4.00
CA GLY A 155 -14.53 8.72 -4.88
C GLY A 155 -13.16 9.31 -4.54
N VAL A 156 -12.42 8.76 -3.57
CA VAL A 156 -11.05 9.18 -3.25
C VAL A 156 -10.13 8.82 -4.41
N ALA A 157 -9.23 9.73 -4.79
CA ALA A 157 -8.24 9.46 -5.82
C ALA A 157 -7.35 8.28 -5.42
N TYR A 158 -7.02 7.40 -6.38
CA TYR A 158 -6.26 6.19 -6.07
C TYR A 158 -5.40 5.70 -7.23
N GLU A 159 -4.46 4.82 -6.91
CA GLU A 159 -3.91 3.80 -7.80
C GLU A 159 -4.06 2.43 -7.15
N CYS A 160 -4.45 1.44 -7.94
CA CYS A 160 -4.51 0.04 -7.52
C CYS A 160 -3.17 -0.62 -7.89
N ARG A 161 -2.52 -1.26 -6.92
CA ARG A 161 -1.17 -1.83 -7.08
C ARG A 161 -1.19 -3.33 -6.84
N SER A 162 -0.40 -4.07 -7.60
CA SER A 162 -0.10 -5.47 -7.27
C SER A 162 1.40 -5.71 -7.31
N THR A 163 1.95 -6.17 -6.18
CA THR A 163 3.34 -6.61 -6.12
C THR A 163 3.44 -8.03 -6.64
N VAL A 164 4.18 -8.21 -7.74
CA VAL A 164 4.36 -9.48 -8.44
C VAL A 164 5.75 -10.05 -8.16
N HIS A 165 5.77 -11.26 -7.61
CA HIS A 165 6.97 -12.10 -7.50
C HIS A 165 6.74 -13.35 -8.34
N TRP A 166 7.62 -13.64 -9.30
CA TRP A 166 7.40 -14.68 -10.29
C TRP A 166 7.42 -16.13 -9.75
N GLN A 167 7.80 -16.34 -8.50
CA GLN A 167 7.57 -17.61 -7.80
C GLN A 167 6.16 -17.73 -7.19
N LEU A 168 5.41 -16.64 -7.12
CA LEU A 168 4.06 -16.58 -6.54
C LEU A 168 3.00 -16.30 -7.60
N PHE A 169 3.40 -15.70 -8.71
CA PHE A 169 2.58 -15.41 -9.86
C PHE A 169 3.13 -16.09 -11.11
N ASP A 170 2.25 -16.51 -11.98
CA ASP A 170 2.50 -16.75 -13.38
C ASP A 170 1.74 -15.71 -14.23
N LEU A 171 1.97 -15.71 -15.54
CA LEU A 171 1.34 -14.74 -16.45
C LEU A 171 -0.19 -14.88 -16.47
N GLU A 172 -0.70 -16.10 -16.37
CA GLU A 172 -2.14 -16.34 -16.39
C GLU A 172 -2.84 -15.84 -15.13
N ARG A 173 -2.24 -16.07 -13.95
CA ARG A 173 -2.76 -15.51 -12.69
C ARG A 173 -2.78 -13.99 -12.72
N LEU A 174 -1.74 -13.36 -13.26
CA LEU A 174 -1.68 -11.90 -13.36
C LEU A 174 -2.71 -11.37 -14.35
N ARG A 175 -2.89 -12.04 -15.50
CA ARG A 175 -3.94 -11.70 -16.49
C ARG A 175 -5.33 -11.80 -15.86
N ARG A 176 -5.64 -12.91 -15.19
CA ARG A 176 -6.93 -13.10 -14.51
C ARG A 176 -7.19 -12.03 -13.43
N LEU A 177 -6.17 -11.69 -12.64
CA LEU A 177 -6.26 -10.62 -11.65
C LEU A 177 -6.59 -9.29 -12.32
N ALA A 178 -5.87 -8.91 -13.37
CA ALA A 178 -6.07 -7.67 -14.11
C ALA A 178 -7.48 -7.60 -14.72
N MET A 179 -7.94 -8.66 -15.38
CA MET A 179 -9.30 -8.74 -15.92
C MET A 179 -10.36 -8.57 -14.82
N ARG A 180 -10.16 -9.20 -13.66
CA ARG A 180 -11.07 -9.06 -12.52
C ARG A 180 -11.08 -7.65 -11.95
N LEU A 181 -9.90 -7.00 -11.82
CA LEU A 181 -9.79 -5.61 -11.38
C LEU A 181 -10.50 -4.67 -12.34
N ARG A 182 -10.28 -4.84 -13.64
CA ARG A 182 -10.98 -4.04 -14.66
C ARG A 182 -12.49 -4.25 -14.61
N GLY A 183 -12.95 -5.49 -14.42
CA GLY A 183 -14.35 -5.85 -14.33
C GLY A 183 -15.09 -5.25 -13.12
N VAL A 184 -14.39 -4.91 -12.03
CA VAL A 184 -14.98 -4.19 -10.88
C VAL A 184 -14.81 -2.68 -10.96
N GLY A 185 -14.27 -2.14 -12.06
CA GLY A 185 -14.19 -0.70 -12.30
C GLY A 185 -12.84 -0.06 -11.95
N VAL A 186 -11.79 -0.82 -11.72
CA VAL A 186 -10.45 -0.24 -11.56
C VAL A 186 -9.99 0.38 -12.89
N GLU A 187 -9.57 1.63 -12.86
CA GLU A 187 -9.10 2.38 -14.03
C GLU A 187 -7.59 2.67 -14.00
N ASN A 188 -6.99 2.74 -12.81
CA ASN A 188 -5.58 3.01 -12.61
C ASN A 188 -4.92 1.81 -11.95
N PHE A 189 -4.14 1.04 -12.73
CA PHE A 189 -3.50 -0.18 -12.27
C PHE A 189 -1.99 -0.12 -12.42
N VAL A 190 -1.28 -0.49 -11.36
CA VAL A 190 0.18 -0.53 -11.29
C VAL A 190 0.63 -1.94 -10.95
N VAL A 191 1.47 -2.51 -11.77
CA VAL A 191 2.22 -3.73 -11.44
C VAL A 191 3.59 -3.32 -10.91
N GLN A 192 3.92 -3.77 -9.70
CA GLN A 192 5.23 -3.57 -9.09
C GLN A 192 5.97 -4.91 -9.05
N LEU A 193 7.09 -5.04 -9.73
CA LEU A 193 7.92 -6.23 -9.61
C LEU A 193 8.57 -6.26 -8.22
N ALA A 194 8.51 -7.40 -7.55
CA ALA A 194 9.06 -7.53 -6.21
C ALA A 194 10.59 -7.39 -6.24
N ARG A 195 11.13 -6.58 -5.35
CA ARG A 195 12.59 -6.42 -5.19
C ARG A 195 13.23 -7.73 -4.76
N SER A 196 14.36 -8.02 -5.31
CA SER A 196 15.25 -9.05 -4.78
C SER A 196 15.94 -8.53 -3.51
N GLY A 197 16.18 -9.39 -2.52
CA GLY A 197 16.90 -9.02 -1.33
C GLY A 197 16.17 -9.38 -0.03
N ARG A 198 16.05 -8.44 0.90
CA ARG A 198 15.43 -8.71 2.21
C ARG A 198 13.92 -8.88 2.07
N GLN A 199 13.47 -10.13 2.20
CA GLN A 199 12.05 -10.50 2.19
C GLN A 199 11.73 -11.31 3.45
N LEU A 200 10.43 -11.38 3.82
CA LEU A 200 10.00 -12.17 4.96
C LEU A 200 10.24 -13.65 4.77
N ASP A 201 9.95 -14.17 3.56
CA ASP A 201 10.18 -15.54 3.19
C ASP A 201 11.54 -15.68 2.48
N PRO A 202 12.54 -16.31 3.13
CA PRO A 202 13.88 -16.46 2.56
C PRO A 202 13.94 -17.45 1.38
N GLN A 203 12.87 -18.21 1.12
CA GLN A 203 12.77 -19.12 -0.02
C GLN A 203 12.42 -18.39 -1.33
N LEU A 204 11.96 -17.14 -1.25
CA LEU A 204 11.75 -16.32 -2.43
C LEU A 204 13.10 -15.79 -2.92
N ILE A 205 13.49 -16.23 -4.11
CA ILE A 205 14.73 -15.80 -4.77
C ILE A 205 14.41 -14.93 -5.98
N ALA A 206 15.36 -14.10 -6.38
CA ALA A 206 15.24 -13.32 -7.62
C ALA A 206 14.91 -14.26 -8.79
N THR A 207 13.78 -14.02 -9.41
CA THR A 207 13.27 -14.85 -10.51
C THR A 207 13.02 -13.96 -11.71
N PRO A 208 13.62 -14.24 -12.87
CA PRO A 208 13.42 -13.43 -14.07
C PRO A 208 11.95 -13.51 -14.52
N ALA A 209 11.52 -12.48 -15.25
CA ALA A 209 10.21 -12.48 -15.86
C ALA A 209 10.05 -13.68 -16.81
N PRO A 210 8.90 -14.37 -16.78
CA PRO A 210 8.63 -15.50 -17.68
C PRO A 210 8.65 -15.05 -19.16
N GLN A 211 8.94 -15.98 -20.05
CA GLN A 211 8.79 -15.75 -21.49
C GLN A 211 7.33 -15.35 -21.79
N GLY A 212 7.14 -14.29 -22.56
CA GLY A 212 5.81 -13.74 -22.86
C GLY A 212 5.37 -12.59 -21.94
N ALA A 213 6.13 -12.22 -20.89
CA ALA A 213 5.79 -11.09 -20.03
C ALA A 213 5.61 -9.78 -20.80
N ALA A 214 6.45 -9.51 -21.81
CA ALA A 214 6.33 -8.30 -22.64
C ALA A 214 4.98 -8.22 -23.38
N ALA A 215 4.46 -9.35 -23.86
CA ALA A 215 3.13 -9.41 -24.49
C ALA A 215 2.02 -9.10 -23.47
N LEU A 216 2.15 -9.63 -22.25
CA LEU A 216 1.20 -9.34 -21.18
C LEU A 216 1.17 -7.85 -20.82
N TRP A 217 2.32 -7.18 -20.79
CA TRP A 217 2.35 -5.73 -20.52
C TRP A 217 1.55 -4.94 -21.55
N GLY A 218 1.69 -5.26 -22.85
CA GLY A 218 0.88 -4.65 -23.90
C GLY A 218 -0.61 -4.94 -23.76
N GLU A 219 -1.01 -6.16 -23.33
CA GLU A 219 -2.40 -6.48 -23.02
C GLU A 219 -2.95 -5.61 -21.86
N LEU A 220 -2.15 -5.40 -20.80
CA LEU A 220 -2.55 -4.59 -19.65
C LEU A 220 -2.64 -3.10 -20.00
N GLU A 221 -1.71 -2.58 -20.79
CA GLU A 221 -1.77 -1.22 -21.31
C GLU A 221 -3.05 -0.96 -22.12
N ALA A 222 -3.49 -1.94 -22.91
CA ALA A 222 -4.73 -1.85 -23.67
C ALA A 222 -5.98 -2.02 -22.78
N LEU A 223 -5.88 -2.73 -21.67
CA LEU A 223 -7.00 -3.05 -20.79
C LEU A 223 -7.38 -1.89 -19.87
N PHE A 224 -6.39 -1.15 -19.34
CA PHE A 224 -6.62 -0.09 -18.35
C PHE A 224 -6.45 1.31 -18.95
N PRO A 225 -7.31 2.28 -18.58
CA PRO A 225 -7.12 3.69 -18.96
C PRO A 225 -5.77 4.26 -18.49
N ARG A 226 -5.24 3.75 -17.37
CA ARG A 226 -3.90 4.05 -16.87
C ARG A 226 -3.26 2.76 -16.37
N PHE A 227 -2.16 2.40 -17.00
CA PHE A 227 -1.35 1.26 -16.59
C PHE A 227 0.10 1.71 -16.41
N GLU A 228 0.76 1.18 -15.40
CA GLU A 228 2.17 1.41 -15.16
C GLU A 228 2.84 0.12 -14.69
N LEU A 229 3.99 -0.20 -15.27
CA LEU A 229 4.90 -1.22 -14.78
C LEU A 229 6.05 -0.53 -14.04
N ARG A 230 6.22 -0.85 -12.77
CA ARG A 230 7.33 -0.36 -11.94
C ARG A 230 8.29 -1.51 -11.66
N ASP A 231 9.52 -1.38 -12.15
CA ASP A 231 10.63 -2.17 -11.67
C ASP A 231 11.03 -1.70 -10.27
N ALA A 232 11.34 -2.65 -9.44
CA ALA A 232 11.61 -2.39 -8.04
C ALA A 232 13.07 -2.07 -7.76
#